data_63497e39dae1eead117ec757fa3104ba
#
_entry.id   63497e39dae1eead117ec757fa3104ba
#
_cell.length_a   1.000
_cell.length_b   1.000
_cell.length_c   1.000
_cell.angle_alpha   90.00
_cell.angle_beta   90.00
_cell.angle_gamma   90.00
#
_symmetry.space_group_name_H-M   'P 1'
#
loop_
_entity.id
_entity.type
_entity.pdbx_description
1 polymer ?
#
loop_
_entity_poly.entity_id
_entity_poly.type
_entity_poly.pdbx_seq_one_letter_code
_entity_poly.pdbx_strand_id
1 'polypeptide(L)'
;VRCSFFVSECVQVLHDRFVLPVLEKSPPDAPTERIFLLLQGPHGPFFDRLGRLLRAAGAQVWRCAFNAGDEFFWSDTPHLLRHTGSSADWPAHLARIIAEKNVTDIVLYGDVRPIHAAARAAANALDLRLHVFEEGYLRPYWISYERGGSNGHSALLDISLPEMRATLRDTATEVRRPPAHWGDMRQHKAYGAFYHFLVLVANRRYRQFASHRSLPVFHEFRLNLVRLMLTPFHSLTRAVQWRRFRLSGNPYLLVPMQLEHDSNMLGHSPLAGNRDFVERVIAEFARSAPRHHHLLFKAHPLEDGRARNRRSIREIAERHGVSDRVHYFRGGKLADMMAHARAIITVNSTAAQQALWRGLPVKALGRAVYCKPGLVSGQSLSDFLAHPQQPDTAAYRIFRNYLLQTSQVPGGFYSRRSRAHALRLVADLILAPEDPYQALASGRFHRRQQIGEVLD
;
A
#
# COMPACT_ATOMS: atom_id res chain seq x y z
N VAL A 1 20.92 -4.44 -4.97
CA VAL A 1 22.12 -5.20 -4.56
C VAL A 1 22.38 -5.09 -3.05
N ARG A 2 22.15 -3.94 -2.37
CA ARG A 2 22.39 -3.84 -0.92
C ARG A 2 21.29 -4.44 -0.03
N CYS A 3 20.06 -4.60 -0.49
CA CYS A 3 19.00 -5.26 0.30
C CYS A 3 19.12 -6.79 0.33
N SER A 4 19.68 -7.40 -0.71
CA SER A 4 19.84 -8.86 -0.80
C SER A 4 20.88 -9.39 0.19
N PHE A 5 21.94 -8.63 0.47
CA PHE A 5 22.96 -9.00 1.46
C PHE A 5 22.42 -9.00 2.90
N PHE A 6 21.57 -8.02 3.23
CA PHE A 6 21.01 -7.89 4.60
C PHE A 6 20.05 -9.03 4.97
N VAL A 7 19.30 -9.56 3.99
CA VAL A 7 18.38 -10.68 4.21
C VAL A 7 19.15 -11.99 4.40
N SER A 8 20.25 -12.19 3.66
CA SER A 8 21.10 -13.37 3.82
C SER A 8 21.79 -13.41 5.18
N GLU A 9 22.30 -12.29 5.68
CA GLU A 9 22.90 -12.23 7.02
C GLU A 9 21.86 -12.43 8.14
N CYS A 10 20.63 -11.96 7.99
CA CYS A 10 19.56 -12.19 8.96
C CYS A 10 19.20 -13.68 9.08
N VAL A 11 19.16 -14.40 7.98
CA VAL A 11 18.88 -15.85 7.95
C VAL A 11 20.07 -16.62 8.55
N GLN A 12 21.31 -16.21 8.23
CA GLN A 12 22.53 -16.83 8.75
C GLN A 12 22.68 -16.65 10.24
N VAL A 13 22.41 -15.44 10.79
CA VAL A 13 22.47 -15.15 12.23
C VAL A 13 21.39 -15.93 12.99
N LEU A 14 20.24 -16.18 12.39
CA LEU A 14 19.18 -17.02 12.99
C LEU A 14 19.56 -18.51 12.96
N HIS A 15 20.32 -18.94 11.96
CA HIS A 15 20.73 -20.34 11.81
C HIS A 15 21.97 -20.70 12.66
N ASP A 16 22.95 -19.80 12.74
CA ASP A 16 24.25 -20.11 13.38
C ASP A 16 24.31 -19.84 14.89
N ARG A 17 23.35 -19.12 15.49
CA ARG A 17 23.33 -18.80 16.93
C ARG A 17 22.24 -19.46 17.76
N PHE A 18 21.27 -20.09 17.14
CA PHE A 18 20.22 -20.79 17.84
C PHE A 18 20.08 -22.22 17.31
N VAL A 19 20.84 -23.15 17.90
CA VAL A 19 20.38 -24.54 17.98
C VAL A 19 19.15 -24.48 18.88
N LEU A 20 18.01 -24.19 18.30
CA LEU A 20 16.72 -24.28 18.98
C LEU A 20 16.52 -25.77 19.33
N PRO A 21 16.14 -26.10 20.59
CA PRO A 21 15.65 -27.44 20.87
C PRO A 21 14.49 -27.69 19.89
N VAL A 22 14.53 -28.84 19.24
CA VAL A 22 13.41 -29.32 18.40
C VAL A 22 12.18 -29.30 19.28
N LEU A 23 11.33 -28.30 19.12
CA LEU A 23 10.03 -28.24 19.77
C LEU A 23 9.25 -29.42 19.20
N GLU A 24 9.09 -30.47 20.00
CA GLU A 24 8.15 -31.55 19.72
C GLU A 24 6.80 -30.93 19.40
N LYS A 25 6.29 -31.19 18.20
CA LYS A 25 4.95 -30.76 17.79
C LYS A 25 3.95 -31.35 18.79
N SER A 26 3.37 -30.48 19.61
CA SER A 26 2.23 -30.87 20.45
C SER A 26 1.11 -31.48 19.60
N PRO A 27 0.32 -32.41 20.08
CA PRO A 27 -0.76 -33.03 19.36
C PRO A 27 -1.79 -31.98 18.87
N PRO A 28 -2.48 -32.21 17.72
CA PRO A 28 -3.26 -31.20 16.99
C PRO A 28 -4.54 -30.68 17.68
N ASP A 29 -4.88 -31.11 18.88
CA ASP A 29 -6.20 -30.88 19.49
C ASP A 29 -6.26 -29.93 20.71
N ALA A 30 -5.15 -29.32 21.14
CA ALA A 30 -5.21 -28.22 22.11
C ALA A 30 -5.29 -26.88 21.36
N PRO A 31 -6.21 -25.96 21.74
CA PRO A 31 -6.21 -24.61 21.17
C PRO A 31 -4.89 -23.94 21.56
N THR A 32 -3.95 -23.92 20.64
CA THR A 32 -2.65 -23.25 20.84
C THR A 32 -2.95 -21.79 21.14
N GLU A 33 -2.56 -21.33 22.32
CA GLU A 33 -2.74 -19.94 22.74
C GLU A 33 -2.10 -19.03 21.70
N ARG A 34 -2.89 -18.13 21.10
CA ARG A 34 -2.39 -17.23 20.07
C ARG A 34 -1.74 -16.01 20.70
N ILE A 35 -0.48 -15.78 20.33
CA ILE A 35 0.34 -14.69 20.84
C ILE A 35 0.75 -13.77 19.72
N PHE A 36 0.15 -12.58 19.69
CA PHE A 36 0.32 -11.57 18.66
C PHE A 36 1.42 -10.58 19.01
N LEU A 37 2.31 -10.30 18.08
CA LEU A 37 3.26 -9.18 18.12
C LEU A 37 2.86 -8.13 17.08
N LEU A 38 2.35 -6.99 17.52
CA LEU A 38 2.02 -5.86 16.67
C LEU A 38 3.24 -4.95 16.50
N LEU A 39 3.68 -4.73 15.28
CA LEU A 39 4.75 -3.80 14.93
C LEU A 39 4.19 -2.41 14.57
N GLN A 40 4.96 -1.58 13.84
CA GLN A 40 4.54 -0.24 13.48
C GLN A 40 3.25 -0.25 12.65
N GLY A 41 2.25 0.48 13.10
CA GLY A 41 0.92 0.53 12.52
C GLY A 41 0.63 1.79 11.70
N PRO A 42 -0.62 1.97 11.27
CA PRO A 42 -1.10 3.24 10.77
C PRO A 42 -1.10 4.29 11.88
N HIS A 43 -0.92 5.57 11.54
CA HIS A 43 -0.95 6.64 12.53
C HIS A 43 -2.30 6.69 13.24
N GLY A 44 -2.31 6.59 14.57
CA GLY A 44 -3.54 6.61 15.34
C GLY A 44 -3.87 5.29 16.04
N PRO A 45 -5.07 5.16 16.62
CA PRO A 45 -5.40 4.11 17.58
C PRO A 45 -5.89 2.79 16.94
N PHE A 46 -5.66 2.54 15.64
CA PHE A 46 -6.19 1.34 15.00
C PHE A 46 -5.61 0.06 15.62
N PHE A 47 -4.30 -0.03 15.79
CA PHE A 47 -3.66 -1.21 16.37
C PHE A 47 -3.93 -1.37 17.87
N ASP A 48 -4.07 -0.27 18.62
CA ASP A 48 -4.49 -0.34 20.03
C ASP A 48 -5.89 -0.98 20.15
N ARG A 49 -6.84 -0.54 19.32
CA ARG A 49 -8.19 -1.09 19.33
C ARG A 49 -8.24 -2.53 18.83
N LEU A 50 -7.45 -2.87 17.80
CA LEU A 50 -7.30 -4.25 17.35
C LEU A 50 -6.75 -5.13 18.47
N GLY A 51 -5.68 -4.69 19.17
CA GLY A 51 -5.11 -5.40 20.28
C GLY A 51 -6.11 -5.66 21.43
N ARG A 52 -6.99 -4.69 21.73
CA ARG A 52 -8.06 -4.88 22.72
C ARG A 52 -9.07 -5.94 22.27
N LEU A 53 -9.44 -5.97 20.99
CA LEU A 53 -10.37 -6.98 20.47
C LEU A 53 -9.74 -8.38 20.51
N LEU A 54 -8.49 -8.51 20.12
CA LEU A 54 -7.77 -9.79 20.18
C LEU A 54 -7.64 -10.31 21.62
N ARG A 55 -7.33 -9.43 22.59
CA ARG A 55 -7.32 -9.82 24.02
C ARG A 55 -8.70 -10.21 24.52
N ALA A 56 -9.74 -9.50 24.12
CA ALA A 56 -11.13 -9.87 24.46
C ALA A 56 -11.52 -11.24 23.88
N ALA A 57 -10.87 -11.67 22.80
CA ALA A 57 -11.03 -13.00 22.21
C ALA A 57 -10.11 -14.07 22.85
N GLY A 58 -9.39 -13.76 23.92
CA GLY A 58 -8.54 -14.70 24.66
C GLY A 58 -7.08 -14.78 24.18
N ALA A 59 -6.64 -13.95 23.22
CA ALA A 59 -5.26 -13.96 22.76
C ALA A 59 -4.34 -13.08 23.63
N GLN A 60 -3.06 -13.43 23.73
CA GLN A 60 -2.04 -12.51 24.24
C GLN A 60 -1.63 -11.53 23.13
N VAL A 61 -1.38 -10.26 23.49
CA VAL A 61 -1.04 -9.24 22.51
C VAL A 61 0.06 -8.33 23.01
N TRP A 62 1.19 -8.36 22.34
CA TRP A 62 2.34 -7.48 22.56
C TRP A 62 2.43 -6.41 21.48
N ARG A 63 2.92 -5.24 21.84
CA ARG A 63 3.23 -4.15 20.90
C ARG A 63 4.71 -3.83 20.97
N CYS A 64 5.40 -3.76 19.81
CA CYS A 64 6.74 -3.18 19.75
C CYS A 64 6.66 -1.75 19.21
N ALA A 65 7.13 -0.77 19.99
CA ALA A 65 7.22 0.62 19.62
C ALA A 65 8.64 0.95 19.14
N PHE A 66 8.73 1.77 18.09
CA PHE A 66 9.99 2.24 17.47
C PHE A 66 10.19 3.75 17.61
N ASN A 67 9.18 4.46 18.11
CA ASN A 67 9.21 5.90 18.35
C ASN A 67 8.11 6.31 19.33
N ALA A 68 8.16 7.56 19.77
CA ALA A 68 7.20 8.11 20.72
C ALA A 68 5.75 8.14 20.18
N GLY A 69 5.54 8.23 18.87
CA GLY A 69 4.20 8.14 18.28
C GLY A 69 3.61 6.74 18.39
N ASP A 70 4.40 5.69 18.18
CA ASP A 70 3.97 4.30 18.36
C ASP A 70 3.58 4.03 19.81
N GLU A 71 4.41 4.53 20.76
CA GLU A 71 4.19 4.38 22.21
C GLU A 71 2.90 5.10 22.65
N PHE A 72 2.69 6.34 22.19
CA PHE A 72 1.53 7.13 22.58
C PHE A 72 0.19 6.50 22.17
N PHE A 73 0.13 5.90 20.99
CA PHE A 73 -1.08 5.26 20.50
C PHE A 73 -1.29 3.82 21.00
N TRP A 74 -0.64 3.44 22.09
CA TRP A 74 -0.83 2.16 22.74
C TRP A 74 -1.16 2.34 24.23
N SER A 75 -2.32 1.85 24.66
CA SER A 75 -2.84 2.06 26.01
C SER A 75 -2.41 0.99 27.03
N ASP A 76 -2.06 -0.20 26.54
CA ASP A 76 -1.69 -1.35 27.39
C ASP A 76 -0.17 -1.34 27.65
N THR A 77 0.27 -0.51 28.60
CA THR A 77 1.69 -0.31 28.90
C THR A 77 2.43 -1.55 29.41
N PRO A 78 1.82 -2.49 30.17
CA PRO A 78 2.46 -3.75 30.57
C PRO A 78 2.89 -4.63 29.37
N HIS A 79 2.16 -4.58 28.26
CA HIS A 79 2.46 -5.36 27.06
C HIS A 79 3.12 -4.53 25.97
N LEU A 80 3.79 -3.45 26.34
CA LEU A 80 4.56 -2.58 25.45
C LEU A 80 6.05 -2.92 25.50
N LEU A 81 6.57 -3.40 24.38
CA LEU A 81 7.99 -3.58 24.13
C LEU A 81 8.53 -2.35 23.40
N ARG A 82 9.83 -2.04 23.58
CA ARG A 82 10.47 -0.89 22.97
C ARG A 82 11.75 -1.30 22.25
N HIS A 83 11.85 -0.94 20.98
CA HIS A 83 13.13 -1.05 20.27
C HIS A 83 13.82 0.31 20.29
N THR A 84 14.83 0.46 21.14
CA THR A 84 15.60 1.71 21.31
C THR A 84 16.98 1.66 20.63
N GLY A 85 17.36 0.49 20.10
CA GLY A 85 18.58 0.28 19.32
C GLY A 85 18.52 0.83 17.89
N SER A 86 19.57 0.60 17.14
CA SER A 86 19.65 0.97 15.73
C SER A 86 18.78 0.05 14.85
N SER A 87 18.59 0.45 13.59
CA SER A 87 17.91 -0.41 12.61
C SER A 87 18.68 -1.72 12.34
N ALA A 88 20.00 -1.72 12.53
CA ALA A 88 20.83 -2.91 12.36
C ALA A 88 20.64 -3.93 13.50
N ASP A 89 20.30 -3.46 14.71
CA ASP A 89 20.07 -4.33 15.87
C ASP A 89 18.68 -4.97 15.85
N TRP A 90 17.78 -4.47 15.00
CA TRP A 90 16.39 -4.89 15.00
C TRP A 90 16.18 -6.38 14.74
N PRO A 91 16.82 -7.04 13.75
CA PRO A 91 16.61 -8.46 13.50
C PRO A 91 16.92 -9.34 14.70
N ALA A 92 18.02 -9.07 15.41
CA ALA A 92 18.40 -9.82 16.61
C ALA A 92 17.42 -9.56 17.78
N HIS A 93 16.97 -8.32 17.94
CA HIS A 93 15.98 -7.97 18.95
C HIS A 93 14.62 -8.63 18.65
N LEU A 94 14.19 -8.64 17.40
CA LEU A 94 12.95 -9.30 16.97
C LEU A 94 13.01 -10.81 17.25
N ALA A 95 14.11 -11.49 16.90
CA ALA A 95 14.29 -12.92 17.17
C ALA A 95 14.18 -13.24 18.66
N ARG A 96 14.79 -12.40 19.51
CA ARG A 96 14.68 -12.53 20.97
C ARG A 96 13.24 -12.35 21.46
N ILE A 97 12.52 -11.33 20.99
CA ILE A 97 11.10 -11.12 21.34
C ILE A 97 10.26 -12.34 20.94
N ILE A 98 10.45 -12.85 19.73
CA ILE A 98 9.71 -14.02 19.25
C ILE A 98 9.93 -15.21 20.18
N ALA A 99 11.17 -15.49 20.54
CA ALA A 99 11.52 -16.62 21.42
C ALA A 99 11.01 -16.43 22.87
N GLU A 100 11.27 -15.25 23.49
CA GLU A 100 10.89 -14.97 24.88
C GLU A 100 9.38 -14.89 25.10
N LYS A 101 8.63 -14.47 24.08
CA LYS A 101 7.17 -14.30 24.17
C LYS A 101 6.40 -15.42 23.50
N ASN A 102 7.06 -16.40 22.89
CA ASN A 102 6.44 -17.48 22.14
C ASN A 102 5.46 -16.94 21.06
N VAL A 103 5.89 -15.92 20.28
CA VAL A 103 5.04 -15.25 19.29
C VAL A 103 4.59 -16.26 18.23
N THR A 104 3.30 -16.32 17.98
CA THR A 104 2.69 -17.15 16.92
C THR A 104 2.25 -16.33 15.71
N ASP A 105 2.00 -15.03 15.92
CA ASP A 105 1.41 -14.15 14.94
C ASP A 105 2.08 -12.77 14.93
N ILE A 106 2.50 -12.30 13.77
CA ILE A 106 3.07 -10.94 13.60
C ILE A 106 2.10 -10.08 12.81
N VAL A 107 1.85 -8.86 13.28
CA VAL A 107 0.92 -7.91 12.64
C VAL A 107 1.66 -6.64 12.25
N LEU A 108 1.58 -6.25 10.96
CA LEU A 108 2.23 -5.04 10.44
C LEU A 108 1.33 -4.22 9.50
N TYR A 109 1.79 -2.99 9.24
CA TYR A 109 1.18 -2.08 8.27
C TYR A 109 2.18 -1.76 7.15
N GLY A 110 1.96 -2.36 5.97
CA GLY A 110 2.93 -2.43 4.88
C GLY A 110 4.12 -3.34 5.20
N ASP A 111 4.59 -4.12 4.26
CA ASP A 111 5.57 -5.19 4.48
C ASP A 111 6.98 -4.88 3.91
N VAL A 112 7.17 -3.71 3.31
CA VAL A 112 8.42 -3.31 2.64
C VAL A 112 9.32 -2.40 3.47
N ARG A 113 8.82 -1.82 4.59
CA ARG A 113 9.67 -1.03 5.50
C ARG A 113 10.79 -1.94 6.06
N PRO A 114 12.02 -1.45 6.26
CA PRO A 114 13.12 -2.30 6.73
C PRO A 114 12.78 -3.15 7.96
N ILE A 115 12.10 -2.54 8.96
CA ILE A 115 11.65 -3.25 10.17
C ILE A 115 10.60 -4.34 9.89
N HIS A 116 9.73 -4.11 8.91
CA HIS A 116 8.69 -5.06 8.50
C HIS A 116 9.23 -6.12 7.55
N ALA A 117 10.18 -5.77 6.68
CA ALA A 117 10.88 -6.74 5.83
C ALA A 117 11.64 -7.79 6.67
N ALA A 118 12.32 -7.35 7.75
CA ALA A 118 12.94 -8.27 8.71
C ALA A 118 11.91 -9.17 9.41
N ALA A 119 10.74 -8.59 9.79
CA ALA A 119 9.67 -9.37 10.42
C ALA A 119 9.04 -10.39 9.47
N ARG A 120 8.88 -10.04 8.18
CA ARG A 120 8.41 -10.98 7.15
C ARG A 120 9.42 -12.11 6.94
N ALA A 121 10.72 -11.80 6.89
CA ALA A 121 11.75 -12.82 6.76
C ALA A 121 11.75 -13.78 7.98
N ALA A 122 11.63 -13.24 9.20
CA ALA A 122 11.54 -14.05 10.42
C ALA A 122 10.27 -14.91 10.46
N ALA A 123 9.12 -14.35 10.06
CA ALA A 123 7.87 -15.09 10.00
C ALA A 123 7.95 -16.28 9.03
N ASN A 124 8.53 -16.07 7.83
CA ASN A 124 8.73 -17.14 6.86
C ASN A 124 9.71 -18.22 7.36
N ALA A 125 10.80 -17.82 8.04
CA ALA A 125 11.80 -18.77 8.53
C ALA A 125 11.30 -19.62 9.72
N LEU A 126 10.38 -19.09 10.52
CA LEU A 126 9.87 -19.72 11.73
C LEU A 126 8.41 -20.22 11.58
N ASP A 127 7.85 -20.18 10.37
CA ASP A 127 6.45 -20.58 10.06
C ASP A 127 5.42 -19.86 10.94
N LEU A 128 5.64 -18.56 11.21
CA LEU A 128 4.71 -17.72 11.96
C LEU A 128 3.64 -17.14 11.04
N ARG A 129 2.44 -16.92 11.57
CA ARG A 129 1.39 -16.23 10.82
C ARG A 129 1.72 -14.74 10.69
N LEU A 130 1.87 -14.28 9.46
CA LEU A 130 2.11 -12.87 9.16
C LEU A 130 0.83 -12.20 8.68
N HIS A 131 0.35 -11.19 9.41
CA HIS A 131 -0.84 -10.42 9.09
C HIS A 131 -0.43 -9.03 8.61
N VAL A 132 -0.75 -8.71 7.36
CA VAL A 132 -0.36 -7.46 6.72
C VAL A 132 -1.60 -6.60 6.45
N PHE A 133 -1.59 -5.40 7.01
CA PHE A 133 -2.55 -4.34 6.70
C PHE A 133 -1.93 -3.35 5.73
N GLU A 134 -2.74 -2.82 4.83
CA GLU A 134 -2.34 -1.77 3.88
C GLU A 134 -3.56 -0.93 3.50
N GLU A 135 -3.32 0.25 2.91
CA GLU A 135 -4.37 1.00 2.24
C GLU A 135 -5.01 0.14 1.14
N GLY A 136 -6.33 0.20 1.03
CA GLY A 136 -7.07 -0.65 0.10
C GLY A 136 -6.58 -0.59 -1.35
N TYR A 137 -6.57 -1.72 -2.02
CA TYR A 137 -6.38 -1.80 -3.48
C TYR A 137 -7.53 -1.11 -4.21
N LEU A 138 -8.73 -1.25 -3.67
CA LEU A 138 -9.92 -0.51 -4.10
C LEU A 138 -10.07 0.75 -3.23
N ARG A 139 -9.93 1.93 -3.82
CA ARG A 139 -10.02 3.22 -3.11
C ARG A 139 -11.22 4.02 -3.60
N PRO A 140 -11.86 4.82 -2.75
CA PRO A 140 -11.66 5.01 -1.31
C PRO A 140 -12.44 4.00 -0.44
N TYR A 141 -12.27 4.07 0.88
CA TYR A 141 -13.08 3.40 1.92
C TYR A 141 -12.88 1.89 2.06
N TRP A 142 -11.76 1.36 1.59
CA TRP A 142 -11.34 -0.02 1.77
C TRP A 142 -9.94 -0.04 2.38
N ILE A 143 -9.69 -1.02 3.22
CA ILE A 143 -8.36 -1.41 3.66
C ILE A 143 -8.05 -2.80 3.10
N SER A 144 -6.77 -3.08 2.87
CA SER A 144 -6.32 -4.43 2.51
C SER A 144 -5.91 -5.16 3.78
N TYR A 145 -6.31 -6.40 3.89
CA TYR A 145 -5.82 -7.36 4.85
C TYR A 145 -5.44 -8.64 4.14
N GLU A 146 -4.19 -9.07 4.31
CA GLU A 146 -3.64 -10.28 3.69
C GLU A 146 -2.75 -11.02 4.69
N ARG A 147 -2.53 -12.31 4.45
CA ARG A 147 -1.54 -13.10 5.16
C ARG A 147 -0.31 -13.33 4.29
N GLY A 148 0.87 -13.40 4.92
CA GLY A 148 2.14 -13.64 4.25
C GLY A 148 2.78 -12.44 3.57
N GLY A 149 1.99 -11.52 3.02
CA GLY A 149 2.49 -10.31 2.34
C GLY A 149 1.40 -9.49 1.66
N SER A 150 1.75 -8.31 1.18
CA SER A 150 0.87 -7.42 0.42
C SER A 150 1.55 -6.87 -0.83
N ASN A 151 0.79 -6.27 -1.74
CA ASN A 151 1.31 -5.67 -2.97
C ASN A 151 2.18 -6.65 -3.78
N GLY A 152 3.47 -6.41 -3.90
CA GLY A 152 4.40 -7.27 -4.63
C GLY A 152 4.79 -8.57 -3.91
N HIS A 153 4.32 -8.77 -2.67
CA HIS A 153 4.44 -10.00 -1.91
C HIS A 153 3.08 -10.68 -1.67
N SER A 154 2.02 -10.14 -2.27
CA SER A 154 0.67 -10.68 -2.15
C SER A 154 0.53 -12.02 -2.89
N ALA A 155 -0.16 -12.97 -2.27
CA ALA A 155 -0.58 -14.21 -2.93
C ALA A 155 -1.44 -13.98 -4.18
N LEU A 156 -2.11 -12.83 -4.28
CA LEU A 156 -2.86 -12.43 -5.47
C LEU A 156 -2.02 -12.41 -6.75
N LEU A 157 -0.70 -12.24 -6.65
CA LEU A 157 0.18 -12.22 -7.84
C LEU A 157 0.15 -13.57 -8.58
N ASP A 158 0.03 -14.65 -7.84
CA ASP A 158 0.13 -16.02 -8.36
C ASP A 158 -1.26 -16.61 -8.70
N ILE A 159 -2.34 -16.07 -8.16
CA ILE A 159 -3.72 -16.52 -8.45
C ILE A 159 -4.16 -15.96 -9.81
N SER A 160 -4.45 -16.82 -10.76
CA SER A 160 -4.88 -16.45 -12.11
C SER A 160 -6.36 -16.01 -12.20
N LEU A 161 -6.73 -15.27 -13.25
CA LEU A 161 -8.14 -14.89 -13.48
C LEU A 161 -9.07 -16.10 -13.67
N PRO A 162 -8.70 -17.20 -14.37
CA PRO A 162 -9.49 -18.41 -14.42
C PRO A 162 -9.73 -19.04 -13.06
N GLU A 163 -8.72 -19.10 -12.18
CA GLU A 163 -8.88 -19.58 -10.80
C GLU A 163 -9.81 -18.69 -9.99
N MET A 164 -9.65 -17.36 -10.07
CA MET A 164 -10.57 -16.42 -9.42
C MET A 164 -12.01 -16.61 -9.90
N ARG A 165 -12.22 -16.83 -11.19
CA ARG A 165 -13.54 -17.11 -11.77
C ARG A 165 -14.11 -18.42 -11.26
N ALA A 166 -13.31 -19.47 -11.20
CA ALA A 166 -13.72 -20.78 -10.70
C ALA A 166 -14.15 -20.71 -9.24
N THR A 167 -13.35 -20.03 -8.41
CA THR A 167 -13.62 -19.86 -6.97
C THR A 167 -14.88 -19.02 -6.70
N LEU A 168 -15.22 -18.07 -7.58
CA LEU A 168 -16.39 -17.19 -7.42
C LEU A 168 -17.72 -17.79 -7.95
N ARG A 169 -17.71 -18.98 -8.53
CA ARG A 169 -18.90 -19.55 -9.23
C ARG A 169 -20.15 -19.62 -8.34
N ASP A 170 -19.97 -19.89 -7.06
CA ASP A 170 -21.07 -20.07 -6.09
C ASP A 170 -21.32 -18.84 -5.23
N THR A 171 -20.62 -17.73 -5.50
CA THR A 171 -20.80 -16.49 -4.75
C THR A 171 -21.71 -15.53 -5.52
N ALA A 172 -22.73 -14.98 -4.85
CA ALA A 172 -23.59 -13.97 -5.43
C ALA A 172 -22.75 -12.76 -5.92
N THR A 173 -22.91 -12.42 -7.19
CA THR A 173 -22.16 -11.36 -7.89
C THR A 173 -22.70 -9.96 -7.55
N GLU A 174 -23.14 -9.71 -6.33
CA GLU A 174 -23.58 -8.38 -5.94
C GLU A 174 -22.41 -7.40 -5.95
N VAL A 175 -22.56 -6.37 -6.76
CA VAL A 175 -21.64 -5.22 -6.80
C VAL A 175 -21.84 -4.42 -5.52
N ARG A 176 -21.04 -4.71 -4.50
CA ARG A 176 -21.05 -3.93 -3.27
C ARG A 176 -20.70 -2.48 -3.58
N ARG A 177 -21.59 -1.59 -3.20
CA ARG A 177 -21.31 -0.15 -3.25
C ARG A 177 -20.27 0.18 -2.19
N PRO A 178 -19.26 1.02 -2.49
CA PRO A 178 -18.37 1.50 -1.45
C PRO A 178 -19.19 2.25 -0.39
N PRO A 179 -18.85 2.10 0.89
CA PRO A 179 -19.54 2.82 1.95
C PRO A 179 -19.43 4.33 1.70
N ALA A 180 -20.56 5.01 1.68
CA ALA A 180 -20.61 6.45 1.40
C ALA A 180 -20.07 7.25 2.61
N HIS A 181 -19.28 8.29 2.35
CA HIS A 181 -18.99 9.43 3.26
C HIS A 181 -18.35 9.12 4.63
N TRP A 182 -17.53 8.10 4.75
CA TRP A 182 -16.82 7.87 6.01
C TRP A 182 -15.60 8.76 6.24
N GLY A 183 -15.24 9.59 5.28
CA GLY A 183 -14.32 10.72 5.33
C GLY A 183 -13.03 10.50 6.11
N ASP A 184 -11.99 9.93 5.50
CA ASP A 184 -10.81 9.53 6.24
C ASP A 184 -9.60 10.46 6.06
N MET A 185 -9.57 11.22 4.99
CA MET A 185 -8.39 12.01 4.61
C MET A 185 -8.06 13.16 5.59
N ARG A 186 -9.07 13.79 6.22
CA ARG A 186 -8.83 14.85 7.22
C ARG A 186 -8.24 14.26 8.48
N GLN A 187 -8.81 13.16 8.95
CA GLN A 187 -8.33 12.42 10.12
C GLN A 187 -6.95 11.82 9.89
N HIS A 188 -6.68 11.28 8.71
CA HIS A 188 -5.34 10.82 8.32
C HIS A 188 -4.29 11.93 8.48
N LYS A 189 -4.58 13.13 7.96
CA LYS A 189 -3.67 14.26 8.09
C LYS A 189 -3.49 14.70 9.55
N ALA A 190 -4.58 14.75 10.33
CA ALA A 190 -4.53 15.13 11.74
C ALA A 190 -3.72 14.12 12.57
N TYR A 191 -4.01 12.82 12.44
CA TYR A 191 -3.22 11.77 13.11
C TYR A 191 -1.77 11.75 12.66
N GLY A 192 -1.51 11.91 11.37
CA GLY A 192 -0.15 11.98 10.84
C GLY A 192 0.63 13.17 11.40
N ALA A 193 0.03 14.37 11.40
CA ALA A 193 0.65 15.57 11.95
C ALA A 193 0.95 15.41 13.45
N PHE A 194 0.01 14.90 14.22
CA PHE A 194 0.17 14.67 15.65
C PHE A 194 1.22 13.59 15.96
N TYR A 195 1.21 12.48 15.23
CA TYR A 195 2.21 11.43 15.34
C TYR A 195 3.62 11.98 15.12
N HIS A 196 3.82 12.76 14.04
CA HIS A 196 5.12 13.37 13.76
C HIS A 196 5.52 14.45 14.75
N PHE A 197 4.57 15.18 15.30
CA PHE A 197 4.84 16.10 16.41
C PHE A 197 5.37 15.33 17.63
N LEU A 198 4.78 14.23 18.02
CA LEU A 198 5.29 13.39 19.11
C LEU A 198 6.70 12.85 18.84
N VAL A 199 6.96 12.42 17.61
CA VAL A 199 8.30 11.99 17.19
C VAL A 199 9.30 13.15 17.26
N LEU A 200 8.88 14.39 16.99
CA LEU A 200 9.75 15.56 17.08
C LEU A 200 10.10 15.93 18.52
N VAL A 201 9.09 15.93 19.43
CA VAL A 201 9.27 16.50 20.77
C VAL A 201 9.59 15.47 21.86
N ALA A 202 9.15 14.23 21.71
CA ALA A 202 9.20 13.19 22.75
C ALA A 202 10.10 12.00 22.41
N ASN A 203 10.83 12.00 21.30
CA ASN A 203 11.57 10.84 20.78
C ASN A 203 12.92 10.57 21.47
N ARG A 204 13.15 11.09 22.68
CA ARG A 204 14.47 11.00 23.36
C ARG A 204 14.94 9.55 23.59
N ARG A 205 14.02 8.63 23.86
CA ARG A 205 14.32 7.20 24.06
C ARG A 205 14.74 6.47 22.78
N TYR A 206 14.31 6.95 21.61
CA TYR A 206 14.48 6.30 20.32
C TYR A 206 15.49 6.99 19.41
N ARG A 207 16.54 7.62 20.01
CA ARG A 207 17.53 8.43 19.25
C ARG A 207 18.34 7.63 18.25
N GLN A 208 18.56 6.35 18.53
CA GLN A 208 19.36 5.45 17.67
C GLN A 208 18.53 4.88 16.51
N PHE A 209 17.21 4.95 16.58
CA PHE A 209 16.34 4.44 15.53
C PHE A 209 16.22 5.45 14.39
N ALA A 210 16.84 5.13 13.25
CA ALA A 210 16.68 5.94 12.04
C ALA A 210 15.31 5.70 11.41
N SER A 211 14.52 6.76 11.27
CA SER A 211 13.29 6.70 10.48
C SER A 211 13.62 6.27 9.04
N HIS A 212 12.77 5.45 8.42
CA HIS A 212 12.84 5.13 6.99
C HIS A 212 12.66 6.35 6.07
N ARG A 213 12.43 7.54 6.64
CA ARG A 213 12.24 8.80 5.93
C ARG A 213 13.57 9.52 5.69
N SER A 214 13.73 10.05 4.50
CA SER A 214 14.95 10.70 4.03
C SER A 214 15.23 12.08 4.63
N LEU A 215 14.29 12.66 5.38
CA LEU A 215 14.46 14.00 5.98
C LEU A 215 14.20 14.02 7.49
N PRO A 216 14.88 14.94 8.23
CA PRO A 216 14.52 15.23 9.60
C PRO A 216 13.07 15.71 9.74
N VAL A 217 12.40 15.26 10.79
CA VAL A 217 10.95 15.54 11.02
C VAL A 217 10.65 17.06 11.02
N PHE A 218 11.56 17.89 11.55
CA PHE A 218 11.42 19.35 11.53
C PHE A 218 11.35 19.92 10.11
N HIS A 219 12.17 19.42 9.19
CA HIS A 219 12.16 19.86 7.79
C HIS A 219 10.85 19.48 7.09
N GLU A 220 10.35 18.27 7.36
CA GLU A 220 9.04 17.82 6.85
C GLU A 220 7.88 18.67 7.40
N PHE A 221 7.92 19.00 8.69
CA PHE A 221 6.91 19.86 9.32
C PHE A 221 6.88 21.26 8.67
N ARG A 222 8.05 21.89 8.50
CA ARG A 222 8.17 23.20 7.84
C ARG A 222 7.65 23.19 6.41
N LEU A 223 8.02 22.17 5.62
CA LEU A 223 7.56 22.03 4.25
C LEU A 223 6.04 21.85 4.17
N ASN A 224 5.47 21.06 5.07
CA ASN A 224 4.02 20.85 5.12
C ASN A 224 3.26 22.11 5.55
N LEU A 225 3.82 22.92 6.47
CA LEU A 225 3.25 24.19 6.92
C LEU A 225 3.22 25.22 5.78
N VAL A 226 4.35 25.41 5.09
CA VAL A 226 4.45 26.30 3.92
C VAL A 226 3.50 25.87 2.82
N ARG A 227 3.40 24.55 2.59
CA ARG A 227 2.45 23.98 1.62
C ARG A 227 1.01 24.28 2.00
N LEU A 228 0.64 24.16 3.27
CA LEU A 228 -0.71 24.45 3.74
C LEU A 228 -1.08 25.92 3.49
N MET A 229 -0.17 26.85 3.79
CA MET A 229 -0.35 28.29 3.56
C MET A 229 -0.49 28.65 2.08
N LEU A 230 0.27 27.99 1.19
CA LEU A 230 0.25 28.25 -0.25
C LEU A 230 -0.85 27.50 -1.02
N THR A 231 -1.54 26.57 -0.37
CA THR A 231 -2.57 25.72 -1.01
C THR A 231 -3.69 26.52 -1.71
N PRO A 232 -4.27 27.58 -1.13
CA PRO A 232 -5.35 28.33 -1.79
C PRO A 232 -4.93 28.96 -3.10
N PHE A 233 -3.77 29.65 -3.11
CA PHE A 233 -3.24 30.31 -4.33
C PHE A 233 -2.91 29.31 -5.44
N HIS A 234 -2.33 28.18 -5.06
CA HIS A 234 -2.00 27.14 -6.04
C HIS A 234 -3.24 26.38 -6.55
N SER A 235 -4.33 26.35 -5.81
CA SER A 235 -5.54 25.64 -6.28
C SER A 235 -6.20 26.34 -7.47
N LEU A 236 -6.26 27.66 -7.47
CA LEU A 236 -6.86 28.44 -8.54
C LEU A 236 -6.04 28.35 -9.84
N THR A 237 -4.73 28.55 -9.75
CA THR A 237 -3.84 28.46 -10.92
C THR A 237 -3.88 27.08 -11.57
N ARG A 238 -3.96 26.01 -10.75
CA ARG A 238 -4.07 24.62 -11.21
C ARG A 238 -5.40 24.36 -11.91
N ALA A 239 -6.49 24.88 -11.36
CA ALA A 239 -7.82 24.74 -11.97
C ALA A 239 -7.88 25.41 -13.34
N VAL A 240 -7.31 26.62 -13.48
CA VAL A 240 -7.22 27.34 -14.75
C VAL A 240 -6.36 26.58 -15.78
N GLN A 241 -5.19 26.09 -15.39
CA GLN A 241 -4.31 25.30 -16.26
C GLN A 241 -5.03 24.05 -16.78
N TRP A 242 -5.68 23.29 -15.88
CA TRP A 242 -6.43 22.10 -16.24
C TRP A 242 -7.59 22.45 -17.19
N ARG A 243 -8.36 23.50 -16.90
CA ARG A 243 -9.45 23.95 -17.76
C ARG A 243 -8.97 24.34 -19.17
N ARG A 244 -7.87 25.09 -19.26
CA ARG A 244 -7.27 25.48 -20.56
C ARG A 244 -6.83 24.24 -21.36
N PHE A 245 -6.14 23.30 -20.73
CA PHE A 245 -5.71 22.07 -21.39
C PHE A 245 -6.92 21.24 -21.85
N ARG A 246 -7.94 21.09 -21.02
CA ARG A 246 -9.16 20.37 -21.40
C ARG A 246 -9.89 21.02 -22.58
N LEU A 247 -9.92 22.32 -22.65
CA LEU A 247 -10.57 23.07 -23.73
C LEU A 247 -9.79 23.02 -25.06
N SER A 248 -8.49 22.67 -25.02
CA SER A 248 -7.73 22.49 -26.27
C SER A 248 -8.16 21.26 -27.07
N GLY A 249 -8.90 20.33 -26.44
CA GLY A 249 -9.39 19.10 -27.10
C GLY A 249 -8.31 18.09 -27.47
N ASN A 250 -7.07 18.30 -27.06
CA ASN A 250 -5.96 17.42 -27.40
C ASN A 250 -6.14 16.03 -26.78
N PRO A 251 -6.05 14.94 -27.54
CA PRO A 251 -6.05 13.59 -27.00
C PRO A 251 -4.76 13.34 -26.22
N TYR A 252 -4.86 12.70 -25.05
CA TYR A 252 -3.70 12.51 -24.19
C TYR A 252 -3.67 11.15 -23.49
N LEU A 253 -2.45 10.72 -23.18
CA LEU A 253 -2.17 9.62 -22.26
C LEU A 253 -1.84 10.19 -20.87
N LEU A 254 -2.39 9.60 -19.83
CA LEU A 254 -2.23 10.07 -18.45
C LEU A 254 -1.21 9.21 -17.70
N VAL A 255 -0.27 9.87 -17.01
CA VAL A 255 0.80 9.25 -16.23
C VAL A 255 0.67 9.70 -14.78
N PRO A 256 -0.07 8.94 -13.93
CA PRO A 256 -0.10 9.21 -12.49
C PRO A 256 1.26 8.92 -11.87
N MET A 257 1.91 9.95 -11.34
CA MET A 257 3.19 9.84 -10.66
C MET A 257 3.02 9.27 -9.25
N GLN A 258 3.99 8.49 -8.79
CA GLN A 258 4.10 8.00 -7.42
C GLN A 258 5.10 8.86 -6.63
N LEU A 259 5.10 8.74 -5.30
CA LEU A 259 6.10 9.40 -4.48
C LEU A 259 7.47 8.74 -4.71
N GLU A 260 8.56 9.54 -4.69
CA GLU A 260 9.93 9.03 -4.90
C GLU A 260 10.32 7.95 -3.87
N HIS A 261 9.77 8.07 -2.67
CA HIS A 261 9.98 7.14 -1.56
C HIS A 261 8.79 6.20 -1.34
N ASP A 262 7.96 6.00 -2.36
CA ASP A 262 6.89 5.00 -2.31
C ASP A 262 7.52 3.61 -2.27
N SER A 263 7.30 2.91 -1.18
CA SER A 263 7.84 1.58 -0.94
C SER A 263 7.43 0.57 -2.02
N ASN A 264 6.22 0.72 -2.57
CA ASN A 264 5.75 -0.12 -3.66
C ASN A 264 6.53 0.13 -4.95
N MET A 265 6.90 1.39 -5.23
CA MET A 265 7.72 1.71 -6.38
C MET A 265 9.13 1.15 -6.24
N LEU A 266 9.76 1.34 -5.07
CA LEU A 266 11.15 0.93 -4.82
C LEU A 266 11.30 -0.59 -4.66
N GLY A 267 10.33 -1.25 -4.03
CA GLY A 267 10.40 -2.68 -3.72
C GLY A 267 9.91 -3.60 -4.86
N HIS A 268 9.07 -3.08 -5.78
CA HIS A 268 8.35 -3.92 -6.74
C HIS A 268 8.41 -3.41 -8.18
N SER A 269 9.47 -2.65 -8.51
CA SER A 269 9.72 -2.14 -9.86
C SER A 269 11.16 -2.39 -10.28
N PRO A 270 11.43 -2.67 -11.57
CA PRO A 270 12.79 -2.74 -12.10
C PRO A 270 13.41 -1.35 -12.33
N LEU A 271 12.67 -0.26 -12.04
CA LEU A 271 13.08 1.11 -12.29
C LEU A 271 13.82 1.68 -11.07
N ALA A 272 14.87 2.46 -11.33
CA ALA A 272 15.69 3.07 -10.27
C ALA A 272 14.99 4.23 -9.52
N GLY A 273 13.88 4.76 -10.08
CA GLY A 273 13.09 5.83 -9.48
C GLY A 273 12.23 6.58 -10.49
N ASN A 274 11.62 7.68 -10.04
CA ASN A 274 10.75 8.49 -10.90
C ASN A 274 11.45 9.05 -12.13
N ARG A 275 12.73 9.43 -12.02
CA ARG A 275 13.47 9.98 -13.15
C ARG A 275 13.67 8.96 -14.28
N ASP A 276 14.01 7.73 -13.93
CA ASP A 276 14.16 6.62 -14.88
C ASP A 276 12.82 6.29 -15.55
N PHE A 277 11.74 6.24 -14.76
CA PHE A 277 10.39 6.08 -15.27
C PHE A 277 9.99 7.16 -16.28
N VAL A 278 10.22 8.42 -15.95
CA VAL A 278 9.90 9.58 -16.80
C VAL A 278 10.73 9.54 -18.09
N GLU A 279 12.03 9.26 -17.99
CA GLU A 279 12.94 9.14 -19.14
C GLU A 279 12.43 8.09 -20.11
N ARG A 280 12.14 6.89 -19.61
CA ARG A 280 11.67 5.78 -20.43
C ARG A 280 10.34 6.09 -21.12
N VAL A 281 9.39 6.70 -20.40
CA VAL A 281 8.07 7.01 -20.96
C VAL A 281 8.15 8.13 -22.00
N ILE A 282 8.92 9.20 -21.75
CA ILE A 282 9.06 10.32 -22.70
C ILE A 282 9.85 9.92 -23.95
N ALA A 283 10.93 9.16 -23.78
CA ALA A 283 11.72 8.68 -24.91
C ALA A 283 10.89 7.82 -25.87
N GLU A 284 10.10 6.89 -25.35
CA GLU A 284 9.19 6.08 -26.16
C GLU A 284 8.05 6.89 -26.76
N PHE A 285 7.50 7.82 -26.00
CA PHE A 285 6.44 8.72 -26.48
C PHE A 285 6.92 9.56 -27.69
N ALA A 286 8.13 10.09 -27.61
CA ALA A 286 8.71 10.87 -28.71
C ALA A 286 8.86 10.06 -30.00
N ARG A 287 9.20 8.76 -29.87
CA ARG A 287 9.44 7.86 -31.02
C ARG A 287 8.17 7.28 -31.63
N SER A 288 7.18 6.95 -30.79
CA SER A 288 6.12 6.03 -31.19
C SER A 288 4.71 6.63 -31.12
N ALA A 289 4.49 7.66 -30.30
CA ALA A 289 3.14 8.23 -30.18
C ALA A 289 2.75 9.10 -31.39
N PRO A 290 1.49 9.06 -31.85
CA PRO A 290 0.98 9.95 -32.87
C PRO A 290 1.28 11.42 -32.55
N ARG A 291 1.63 12.22 -33.54
CA ARG A 291 2.07 13.63 -33.36
C ARG A 291 1.05 14.52 -32.66
N HIS A 292 -0.23 14.23 -32.78
CA HIS A 292 -1.32 14.97 -32.14
C HIS A 292 -1.65 14.49 -30.73
N HIS A 293 -1.00 13.43 -30.25
CA HIS A 293 -1.17 12.96 -28.86
C HIS A 293 -0.29 13.77 -27.91
N HIS A 294 -0.83 13.99 -26.71
CA HIS A 294 -0.13 14.64 -25.60
C HIS A 294 0.13 13.64 -24.46
N LEU A 295 1.15 13.90 -23.68
CA LEU A 295 1.52 13.12 -22.50
C LEU A 295 1.34 13.98 -21.24
N LEU A 296 0.54 13.51 -20.30
CA LEU A 296 0.12 14.26 -19.13
C LEU A 296 0.62 13.61 -17.84
N PHE A 297 1.66 14.14 -17.25
CA PHE A 297 2.14 13.72 -15.95
C PHE A 297 1.32 14.37 -14.84
N LYS A 298 0.69 13.55 -13.99
CA LYS A 298 -0.11 13.99 -12.85
C LYS A 298 0.66 13.75 -11.55
N ALA A 299 1.02 14.82 -10.86
CA ALA A 299 1.69 14.74 -9.56
C ALA A 299 0.86 13.95 -8.53
N HIS A 300 1.55 13.21 -7.65
CA HIS A 300 0.90 12.57 -6.52
C HIS A 300 0.30 13.65 -5.57
N PRO A 301 -0.88 13.42 -4.96
CA PRO A 301 -1.50 14.39 -4.06
C PRO A 301 -0.62 14.81 -2.87
N LEU A 302 0.27 13.94 -2.43
CA LEU A 302 1.20 14.18 -1.31
C LEU A 302 2.60 14.61 -1.76
N GLU A 303 2.81 14.87 -3.06
CA GLU A 303 4.11 15.35 -3.54
C GLU A 303 4.47 16.70 -2.93
N ASP A 304 5.65 16.79 -2.36
CA ASP A 304 6.18 17.98 -1.67
C ASP A 304 7.18 18.80 -2.51
N GLY A 305 7.52 18.32 -3.70
CA GLY A 305 8.43 18.97 -4.64
C GLY A 305 9.92 18.61 -4.48
N ARG A 306 10.26 17.71 -3.53
CA ARG A 306 11.65 17.23 -3.32
C ARG A 306 12.22 16.54 -4.56
N ALA A 307 11.43 15.71 -5.20
CA ALA A 307 11.84 14.94 -6.38
C ALA A 307 12.09 15.80 -7.64
N ARG A 308 11.81 17.11 -7.56
CA ARG A 308 11.93 18.04 -8.70
C ARG A 308 11.33 17.52 -10.00
N ASN A 309 10.30 16.69 -9.91
CA ASN A 309 9.67 15.99 -11.03
C ASN A 309 9.32 16.94 -12.20
N ARG A 310 8.79 18.14 -11.89
CA ARG A 310 8.47 19.14 -12.92
C ARG A 310 9.70 19.55 -13.75
N ARG A 311 10.85 19.74 -13.08
CA ARG A 311 12.10 20.10 -13.73
C ARG A 311 12.63 18.95 -14.58
N SER A 312 12.69 17.76 -14.01
CA SER A 312 13.14 16.56 -14.72
C SER A 312 12.28 16.26 -15.95
N ILE A 313 10.95 16.32 -15.84
CA ILE A 313 10.04 16.11 -16.98
C ILE A 313 10.30 17.12 -18.09
N ARG A 314 10.49 18.41 -17.76
CA ARG A 314 10.77 19.46 -18.74
C ARG A 314 12.11 19.22 -19.43
N GLU A 315 13.19 19.00 -18.68
CA GLU A 315 14.53 18.76 -19.22
C GLU A 315 14.56 17.51 -20.14
N ILE A 316 13.84 16.47 -19.77
CA ILE A 316 13.72 15.25 -20.58
C ILE A 316 12.91 15.51 -21.85
N ALA A 317 11.77 16.20 -21.74
CA ALA A 317 10.95 16.54 -22.91
C ALA A 317 11.69 17.44 -23.91
N GLU A 318 12.50 18.40 -23.42
CA GLU A 318 13.37 19.25 -24.23
C GLU A 318 14.40 18.41 -25.01
N ARG A 319 15.08 17.48 -24.34
CA ARG A 319 16.08 16.59 -24.98
C ARG A 319 15.48 15.71 -26.08
N HIS A 320 14.23 15.29 -25.92
CA HIS A 320 13.53 14.46 -26.91
C HIS A 320 12.69 15.25 -27.92
N GLY A 321 12.73 16.60 -27.90
CA GLY A 321 12.03 17.47 -28.85
C GLY A 321 10.50 17.42 -28.78
N VAL A 322 9.93 17.14 -27.58
CA VAL A 322 8.47 16.98 -27.39
C VAL A 322 7.90 17.89 -26.30
N SER A 323 8.57 19.01 -25.99
CA SER A 323 8.19 19.95 -24.92
C SER A 323 6.79 20.55 -25.10
N ASP A 324 6.33 20.71 -26.33
CA ASP A 324 5.00 21.21 -26.70
C ASP A 324 3.88 20.21 -26.36
N ARG A 325 4.18 18.92 -26.29
CA ARG A 325 3.22 17.82 -26.09
C ARG A 325 3.30 17.17 -24.71
N VAL A 326 4.30 17.50 -23.89
CA VAL A 326 4.50 16.92 -22.55
C VAL A 326 4.10 17.93 -21.48
N HIS A 327 3.18 17.55 -20.62
CA HIS A 327 2.61 18.44 -19.60
C HIS A 327 2.74 17.85 -18.19
N TYR A 328 2.90 18.73 -17.19
CA TYR A 328 2.95 18.35 -15.80
C TYR A 328 1.93 19.12 -14.97
N PHE A 329 1.04 18.41 -14.29
CA PHE A 329 -0.03 18.98 -13.46
C PHE A 329 0.13 18.63 -11.99
N ARG A 330 0.17 19.66 -11.16
CA ARG A 330 0.16 19.57 -9.69
C ARG A 330 -1.25 19.74 -9.16
N GLY A 331 -2.13 18.89 -9.17
CA GLY A 331 -3.50 19.09 -8.68
C GLY A 331 -4.53 18.55 -9.66
N GLY A 332 -5.79 18.95 -9.48
CA GLY A 332 -6.91 18.38 -10.21
C GLY A 332 -7.33 17.02 -9.68
N LYS A 333 -8.60 16.67 -9.88
CA LYS A 333 -9.10 15.36 -9.52
C LYS A 333 -8.65 14.32 -10.54
N LEU A 334 -8.03 13.26 -10.10
CA LEU A 334 -7.55 12.19 -10.98
C LEU A 334 -8.70 11.58 -11.79
N ALA A 335 -9.87 11.42 -11.18
CA ALA A 335 -11.06 10.90 -11.86
C ALA A 335 -11.49 11.75 -13.06
N ASP A 336 -11.43 13.09 -12.94
CA ASP A 336 -11.77 14.02 -14.05
C ASP A 336 -10.73 13.93 -15.18
N MET A 337 -9.46 13.73 -14.85
CA MET A 337 -8.40 13.51 -15.84
C MET A 337 -8.54 12.16 -16.54
N MET A 338 -8.93 11.11 -15.80
CA MET A 338 -9.18 9.79 -16.38
C MET A 338 -10.39 9.79 -17.36
N ALA A 339 -11.41 10.59 -17.07
CA ALA A 339 -12.64 10.61 -17.88
C ALA A 339 -12.39 11.02 -19.35
N HIS A 340 -11.30 11.71 -19.63
CA HIS A 340 -10.93 12.20 -20.98
C HIS A 340 -9.59 11.63 -21.48
N ALA A 341 -8.93 10.78 -20.71
CA ALA A 341 -7.67 10.14 -21.10
C ALA A 341 -7.93 9.01 -22.10
N ARG A 342 -7.01 8.79 -23.03
CA ARG A 342 -7.03 7.66 -23.95
C ARG A 342 -6.49 6.39 -23.29
N ALA A 343 -5.51 6.54 -22.42
CA ALA A 343 -4.89 5.42 -21.70
C ALA A 343 -4.12 5.92 -20.47
N ILE A 344 -3.73 4.99 -19.61
CA ILE A 344 -2.94 5.23 -18.40
C ILE A 344 -1.60 4.49 -18.50
N ILE A 345 -0.52 5.18 -18.13
CA ILE A 345 0.79 4.55 -17.94
C ILE A 345 1.22 4.77 -16.50
N THR A 346 1.62 3.73 -15.82
CA THR A 346 2.05 3.80 -14.40
C THR A 346 3.16 2.81 -14.12
N VAL A 347 3.85 2.97 -12.99
CA VAL A 347 4.74 1.91 -12.50
C VAL A 347 3.88 0.78 -11.93
N ASN A 348 3.28 0.96 -10.76
CA ASN A 348 2.43 -0.03 -10.09
C ASN A 348 1.36 0.64 -9.19
N SER A 349 0.92 1.87 -9.56
CA SER A 349 -0.03 2.64 -8.76
C SER A 349 -1.40 1.97 -8.70
N THR A 350 -2.02 1.98 -7.52
CA THR A 350 -3.42 1.56 -7.33
C THR A 350 -4.42 2.44 -8.09
N ALA A 351 -4.01 3.62 -8.57
CA ALA A 351 -4.81 4.46 -9.46
C ALA A 351 -5.20 3.73 -10.76
N ALA A 352 -4.39 2.78 -11.23
CA ALA A 352 -4.69 1.93 -12.38
C ALA A 352 -6.02 1.17 -12.22
N GLN A 353 -6.39 0.77 -11.02
CA GLN A 353 -7.66 0.08 -10.78
C GLN A 353 -8.88 0.97 -11.07
N GLN A 354 -8.76 2.29 -10.84
CA GLN A 354 -9.81 3.24 -11.21
C GLN A 354 -9.92 3.40 -12.73
N ALA A 355 -8.82 3.25 -13.46
CA ALA A 355 -8.79 3.25 -14.92
C ALA A 355 -9.41 1.98 -15.49
N LEU A 356 -9.01 0.82 -15.01
CA LEU A 356 -9.57 -0.49 -15.40
C LEU A 356 -11.08 -0.56 -15.17
N TRP A 357 -11.56 0.00 -14.04
CA TRP A 357 -13.00 0.10 -13.77
C TRP A 357 -13.77 0.93 -14.80
N ARG A 358 -13.10 1.91 -15.43
CA ARG A 358 -13.67 2.76 -16.49
C ARG A 358 -13.45 2.18 -17.89
N GLY A 359 -12.83 1.02 -18.00
CA GLY A 359 -12.46 0.45 -19.27
C GLY A 359 -11.31 1.17 -19.99
N LEU A 360 -10.51 1.97 -19.27
CA LEU A 360 -9.35 2.63 -19.87
C LEU A 360 -8.18 1.66 -20.00
N PRO A 361 -7.49 1.66 -21.15
CA PRO A 361 -6.23 0.94 -21.32
C PRO A 361 -5.21 1.31 -20.24
N VAL A 362 -4.53 0.33 -19.69
CA VAL A 362 -3.48 0.50 -18.68
C VAL A 362 -2.21 -0.22 -19.09
N LYS A 363 -1.08 0.50 -19.05
CA LYS A 363 0.27 -0.06 -19.11
C LYS A 363 0.94 0.10 -17.76
N ALA A 364 1.28 -1.02 -17.11
CA ALA A 364 2.08 -1.05 -15.91
C ALA A 364 3.53 -1.43 -16.26
N LEU A 365 4.51 -0.70 -15.70
CA LEU A 365 5.94 -0.97 -15.88
C LEU A 365 6.58 -1.63 -14.66
N GLY A 366 5.81 -1.86 -13.59
CA GLY A 366 6.20 -2.58 -12.38
C GLY A 366 5.18 -3.68 -12.04
N ARG A 367 5.45 -4.43 -10.96
CA ARG A 367 4.57 -5.52 -10.49
C ARG A 367 3.46 -4.95 -9.60
N ALA A 368 2.22 -5.37 -9.85
CA ALA A 368 1.07 -5.08 -9.01
C ALA A 368 0.05 -6.22 -9.09
N VAL A 369 -0.80 -6.34 -8.09
CA VAL A 369 -1.80 -7.41 -7.99
C VAL A 369 -2.78 -7.45 -9.18
N TYR A 370 -3.00 -6.31 -9.83
CA TYR A 370 -3.85 -6.19 -11.02
C TYR A 370 -3.12 -6.46 -12.34
N CYS A 371 -1.80 -6.74 -12.31
CA CYS A 371 -1.03 -7.08 -13.52
C CYS A 371 -1.35 -8.50 -13.97
N LYS A 372 -2.56 -8.71 -14.49
CA LYS A 372 -3.06 -9.97 -15.02
C LYS A 372 -3.29 -9.87 -16.53
N PRO A 373 -3.08 -10.96 -17.29
CA PRO A 373 -3.44 -11.00 -18.72
C PRO A 373 -4.89 -10.57 -18.92
N GLY A 374 -5.14 -9.71 -19.89
CA GLY A 374 -6.46 -9.14 -20.17
C GLY A 374 -6.83 -7.91 -19.33
N LEU A 375 -6.22 -7.67 -18.17
CA LEU A 375 -6.46 -6.46 -17.37
C LEU A 375 -5.51 -5.34 -17.78
N VAL A 376 -4.20 -5.58 -17.75
CA VAL A 376 -3.20 -4.62 -18.21
C VAL A 376 -2.67 -5.04 -19.58
N SER A 377 -2.30 -4.07 -20.39
CA SER A 377 -1.77 -4.35 -21.72
C SER A 377 -0.42 -5.07 -21.66
N GLY A 378 -0.32 -6.19 -22.35
CA GLY A 378 0.92 -6.92 -22.59
C GLY A 378 1.79 -6.33 -23.70
N GLN A 379 1.30 -5.33 -24.46
CA GLN A 379 2.03 -4.69 -25.54
C GLN A 379 3.39 -4.14 -25.09
N SER A 380 4.32 -3.95 -26.03
CA SER A 380 5.50 -3.10 -25.78
C SER A 380 5.05 -1.68 -25.41
N LEU A 381 5.90 -0.89 -24.76
CA LEU A 381 5.53 0.50 -24.45
C LEU A 381 5.31 1.32 -25.72
N SER A 382 6.09 1.04 -26.77
CA SER A 382 5.97 1.64 -28.10
C SER A 382 4.60 1.40 -28.72
N ASP A 383 4.18 0.13 -28.81
CA ASP A 383 2.89 -0.24 -29.41
C ASP A 383 1.71 0.30 -28.61
N PHE A 384 1.83 0.27 -27.26
CA PHE A 384 0.82 0.84 -26.39
C PHE A 384 0.66 2.35 -26.55
N LEU A 385 1.74 3.09 -26.75
CA LEU A 385 1.71 4.54 -26.98
C LEU A 385 1.09 4.88 -28.32
N ALA A 386 1.28 4.05 -29.34
CA ALA A 386 0.68 4.21 -30.65
C ALA A 386 -0.81 3.80 -30.66
N HIS A 387 -1.11 2.60 -30.17
CA HIS A 387 -2.43 1.97 -30.24
C HIS A 387 -2.76 1.22 -28.94
N PRO A 388 -3.22 1.91 -27.88
CA PRO A 388 -3.53 1.29 -26.60
C PRO A 388 -4.62 0.24 -26.72
N GLN A 389 -4.33 -1.02 -26.33
CA GLN A 389 -5.30 -2.11 -26.30
C GLN A 389 -6.28 -1.93 -25.13
N GLN A 390 -7.56 -2.09 -25.40
CA GLN A 390 -8.61 -2.02 -24.39
C GLN A 390 -8.53 -3.18 -23.39
N PRO A 391 -8.78 -2.95 -22.10
CA PRO A 391 -8.83 -4.02 -21.11
C PRO A 391 -10.13 -4.82 -21.23
N ASP A 392 -10.09 -6.09 -20.83
CA ASP A 392 -11.29 -6.88 -20.61
C ASP A 392 -11.99 -6.44 -19.32
N THR A 393 -13.06 -5.66 -19.48
CA THR A 393 -13.85 -5.14 -18.36
C THR A 393 -14.62 -6.22 -17.62
N ALA A 394 -14.96 -7.32 -18.27
CA ALA A 394 -15.60 -8.46 -17.62
C ALA A 394 -14.60 -9.20 -16.73
N ALA A 395 -13.39 -9.43 -17.21
CA ALA A 395 -12.29 -9.96 -16.41
C ALA A 395 -11.96 -9.06 -15.22
N TYR A 396 -11.97 -7.72 -15.40
CA TYR A 396 -11.76 -6.80 -14.28
C TYR A 396 -12.88 -6.88 -13.23
N ARG A 397 -14.13 -7.11 -13.61
CA ARG A 397 -15.23 -7.34 -12.64
C ARG A 397 -14.99 -8.59 -11.81
N ILE A 398 -14.51 -9.68 -12.43
CA ILE A 398 -14.13 -10.90 -11.72
C ILE A 398 -13.02 -10.62 -10.72
N PHE A 399 -11.94 -10.01 -11.17
CA PHE A 399 -10.82 -9.63 -10.30
C PHE A 399 -11.29 -8.76 -9.12
N ARG A 400 -12.10 -7.73 -9.38
CA ARG A 400 -12.64 -6.85 -8.34
C ARG A 400 -13.53 -7.60 -7.35
N ASN A 401 -14.40 -8.48 -7.83
CA ASN A 401 -15.25 -9.30 -6.95
C ASN A 401 -14.41 -10.23 -6.09
N TYR A 402 -13.37 -10.83 -6.63
CA TYR A 402 -12.46 -11.67 -5.88
C TYR A 402 -11.77 -10.86 -4.76
N LEU A 403 -11.30 -9.66 -5.04
CA LEU A 403 -10.75 -8.76 -4.02
C LEU A 403 -11.77 -8.45 -2.91
N LEU A 404 -13.02 -8.17 -3.27
CA LEU A 404 -14.09 -7.84 -2.32
C LEU A 404 -14.49 -9.04 -1.44
N GLN A 405 -14.32 -10.25 -1.95
CA GLN A 405 -14.62 -11.48 -1.21
C GLN A 405 -13.43 -11.95 -0.36
N THR A 406 -12.24 -11.42 -0.56
CA THR A 406 -11.00 -11.88 0.10
C THR A 406 -10.32 -10.77 0.90
N SER A 407 -9.46 -9.99 0.24
CA SER A 407 -8.50 -9.10 0.89
C SER A 407 -9.02 -7.70 1.19
N GLN A 408 -10.15 -7.28 0.59
CA GLN A 408 -10.63 -5.91 0.78
C GLN A 408 -11.70 -5.84 1.87
N VAL A 409 -11.37 -5.16 2.96
CA VAL A 409 -12.27 -4.94 4.09
C VAL A 409 -12.84 -3.53 4.02
N PRO A 410 -14.19 -3.35 4.06
CA PRO A 410 -14.78 -2.03 4.03
C PRO A 410 -14.46 -1.26 5.32
N GLY A 411 -14.04 -0.01 5.16
CA GLY A 411 -13.67 0.87 6.28
C GLY A 411 -12.37 1.62 6.03
N GLY A 412 -11.71 2.03 7.11
CA GLY A 412 -10.46 2.78 7.07
C GLY A 412 -9.76 2.80 8.42
N PHE A 413 -8.56 3.33 8.46
CA PHE A 413 -7.73 3.35 9.66
C PHE A 413 -8.00 4.56 10.56
N TYR A 414 -8.47 5.69 10.01
CA TYR A 414 -8.34 7.00 10.65
C TYR A 414 -9.65 7.54 11.23
N SER A 415 -10.74 7.61 10.47
CA SER A 415 -11.99 8.11 11.03
C SER A 415 -12.60 7.14 12.06
N ARG A 416 -13.29 7.66 13.08
CA ARG A 416 -13.84 6.83 14.15
C ARG A 416 -14.86 5.80 13.63
N ARG A 417 -15.76 6.24 12.75
CA ARG A 417 -16.82 5.38 12.18
C ARG A 417 -16.22 4.31 11.26
N SER A 418 -15.37 4.71 10.33
CA SER A 418 -14.71 3.84 9.36
C SER A 418 -13.84 2.77 10.05
N ARG A 419 -13.07 3.18 11.07
CA ARG A 419 -12.24 2.29 11.86
C ARG A 419 -13.05 1.28 12.67
N ALA A 420 -14.13 1.71 13.31
CA ALA A 420 -14.99 0.82 14.10
C ALA A 420 -15.62 -0.26 13.21
N HIS A 421 -16.01 0.10 11.98
CA HIS A 421 -16.54 -0.85 11.02
C HIS A 421 -15.48 -1.85 10.56
N ALA A 422 -14.31 -1.38 10.14
CA ALA A 422 -13.21 -2.25 9.70
C ALA A 422 -12.79 -3.24 10.79
N LEU A 423 -12.66 -2.78 12.04
CA LEU A 423 -12.20 -3.60 13.15
C LEU A 423 -13.12 -4.77 13.49
N ARG A 424 -14.45 -4.62 13.33
CA ARG A 424 -15.40 -5.71 13.54
C ARG A 424 -15.17 -6.87 12.58
N LEU A 425 -14.86 -6.56 11.32
CA LEU A 425 -14.61 -7.56 10.28
C LEU A 425 -13.19 -8.13 10.38
N VAL A 426 -12.21 -7.28 10.66
CA VAL A 426 -10.81 -7.67 10.76
C VAL A 426 -10.55 -8.61 11.94
N ALA A 427 -11.23 -8.44 13.07
CA ALA A 427 -11.07 -9.32 14.22
C ALA A 427 -11.40 -10.78 13.86
N ASP A 428 -12.50 -11.00 13.15
CA ASP A 428 -12.88 -12.34 12.69
C ASP A 428 -11.87 -12.90 11.66
N LEU A 429 -11.40 -12.07 10.73
CA LEU A 429 -10.43 -12.50 9.70
C LEU A 429 -9.06 -12.86 10.27
N ILE A 430 -8.57 -12.10 11.23
CA ILE A 430 -7.25 -12.33 11.83
C ILE A 430 -7.25 -13.55 12.73
N LEU A 431 -8.38 -13.83 13.38
CA LEU A 431 -8.57 -15.00 14.24
C LEU A 431 -8.93 -16.27 13.47
N ALA A 432 -9.38 -16.17 12.22
CA ALA A 432 -9.71 -17.31 11.40
C ALA A 432 -8.51 -18.28 11.25
N PRO A 433 -8.71 -19.59 11.16
CA PRO A 433 -7.61 -20.55 10.95
C PRO A 433 -6.98 -20.39 9.57
N GLU A 434 -7.76 -20.15 8.54
CA GLU A 434 -7.33 -20.02 7.15
C GLU A 434 -7.23 -18.56 6.73
N ASP A 435 -6.38 -18.27 5.73
CA ASP A 435 -6.37 -16.97 5.12
C ASP A 435 -7.61 -16.75 4.23
N PRO A 436 -7.96 -15.50 3.88
CA PRO A 436 -9.17 -15.22 3.11
C PRO A 436 -9.22 -15.89 1.73
N TYR A 437 -8.08 -16.16 1.10
CA TYR A 437 -8.01 -16.81 -0.22
C TYR A 437 -8.29 -18.30 -0.10
N GLN A 438 -7.69 -18.97 0.87
CA GLN A 438 -7.91 -20.38 1.17
C GLN A 438 -9.34 -20.63 1.63
N ALA A 439 -9.88 -19.77 2.50
CA ALA A 439 -11.25 -19.85 2.99
C ALA A 439 -12.26 -19.74 1.85
N LEU A 440 -12.06 -18.85 0.88
CA LEU A 440 -12.92 -18.73 -0.29
C LEU A 440 -12.78 -19.94 -1.20
N ALA A 441 -11.56 -20.43 -1.46
CA ALA A 441 -11.32 -21.59 -2.32
C ALA A 441 -11.92 -22.89 -1.76
N SER A 442 -11.95 -23.05 -0.43
CA SER A 442 -12.53 -24.21 0.25
C SER A 442 -14.06 -24.13 0.47
N GLY A 443 -14.68 -23.02 0.05
CA GLY A 443 -16.13 -22.78 0.28
C GLY A 443 -16.49 -22.52 1.75
N ARG A 444 -15.49 -22.40 2.65
CA ARG A 444 -15.66 -22.10 4.08
C ARG A 444 -15.77 -20.61 4.38
N PHE A 445 -16.05 -19.85 3.35
CA PHE A 445 -16.14 -18.41 3.41
C PHE A 445 -17.22 -17.94 4.39
N HIS A 446 -16.86 -17.17 5.38
CA HIS A 446 -17.81 -16.59 6.31
C HIS A 446 -18.65 -15.52 5.61
N ARG A 447 -19.94 -15.74 5.42
CA ARG A 447 -20.93 -14.79 4.86
C ARG A 447 -20.90 -13.39 5.51
N ARG A 448 -20.25 -13.24 6.66
CA ARG A 448 -20.11 -11.95 7.39
C ARG A 448 -19.34 -10.87 6.63
N GLN A 449 -18.52 -11.20 5.65
CA GLN A 449 -17.97 -10.20 4.74
C GLN A 449 -19.04 -9.65 3.78
N GLN A 450 -20.13 -10.35 3.59
CA GLN A 450 -21.26 -9.93 2.76
C GLN A 450 -22.15 -8.89 3.42
N ILE A 451 -22.02 -8.65 4.71
CA ILE A 451 -22.80 -7.63 5.45
C ILE A 451 -22.20 -6.25 5.17
N GLY A 452 -22.24 -5.85 3.91
CA GLY A 452 -22.21 -4.47 3.47
C GLY A 452 -23.62 -3.93 3.27
N GLU A 453 -24.62 -4.65 3.72
CA GLU A 453 -25.97 -4.13 3.79
C GLU A 453 -26.10 -3.28 5.04
N VAL A 454 -26.28 -2.01 4.74
CA VAL A 454 -27.18 -1.09 5.42
C VAL A 454 -26.93 -0.92 6.91
N LEU A 455 -26.21 0.10 7.19
CA LEU A 455 -26.68 1.03 8.22
C LEU A 455 -26.77 2.41 7.55
N ASP A 456 -27.94 2.68 7.01
CA ASP A 456 -28.38 4.03 6.69
C ASP A 456 -28.32 4.94 7.93
#